data_61df81e869835fe354341e420c745b40
#
_entry.id   61df81e869835fe354341e420c745b40
#
_cell.length_a   1.000
_cell.length_b   1.000
_cell.length_c   1.000
_cell.angle_alpha   90.00
_cell.angle_beta   90.00
_cell.angle_gamma   90.00
#
_symmetry.space_group_name_H-M   'P 1'
#
loop_
_entity.id
_entity.type
_entity.pdbx_description
1 polymer ?
#
loop_
_entity_poly.entity_id
_entity_poly.type
_entity_poly.pdbx_seq_one_letter_code
_entity_poly.pdbx_strand_id
1 'polypeptide(L)'
;VLLVRTAKTDSVLASFTRRSIVHEEQKMSNQKTQIPPGLDKTDKIKILTLSDHPMLPSGVGTQTKYICEALLKTGKFRILSLGGAVQHPNYQPTKTPEYEEDWVLCPTDGYGTEDLIRQALISFKPDILYFMTDPRFYEWLWKFEDEIRSVVPMVYYHVWDNFPAPKFNKPYYESNDFIATISKVTSQIVKEVSPGVEEKYIPHAVNSDIFCPPKSAE
;
A
#
# COMPACT_ATOMS: atom_id res chain seq x y z
N VAL A 1 12.73 -15.26 5.39
CA VAL A 1 12.04 -16.57 5.35
C VAL A 1 10.55 -16.29 5.35
N LEU A 2 9.93 -16.33 4.16
CA LEU A 2 8.48 -16.12 4.00
C LEU A 2 7.80 -17.43 4.45
N LEU A 3 7.25 -17.44 5.65
CA LEU A 3 6.33 -18.50 6.09
C LEU A 3 4.95 -18.20 5.52
N VAL A 4 4.62 -18.85 4.40
CA VAL A 4 3.28 -18.86 3.81
C VAL A 4 2.32 -19.53 4.78
N ARG A 5 1.43 -18.74 5.40
CA ARG A 5 0.30 -19.26 6.20
C ARG A 5 -0.88 -19.56 5.28
N THR A 6 -0.87 -20.71 4.62
CA THR A 6 -1.91 -21.12 3.66
C THR A 6 -3.16 -21.76 4.28
N ALA A 7 -3.28 -21.91 5.58
CA ALA A 7 -4.35 -22.72 6.19
C ALA A 7 -5.41 -21.94 7.02
N LYS A 8 -5.28 -20.61 7.19
CA LYS A 8 -6.23 -19.82 8.00
C LYS A 8 -7.20 -18.94 7.19
N THR A 9 -6.96 -18.76 5.91
CA THR A 9 -7.75 -17.86 5.06
C THR A 9 -9.18 -18.29 4.82
N ASP A 10 -9.44 -19.59 4.74
CA ASP A 10 -10.79 -20.08 4.40
C ASP A 10 -11.79 -19.99 5.56
N SER A 11 -11.33 -20.04 6.82
CA SER A 11 -12.23 -20.03 7.99
C SER A 11 -12.69 -18.61 8.39
N VAL A 12 -11.89 -17.60 8.15
CA VAL A 12 -12.24 -16.20 8.47
C VAL A 12 -13.18 -15.61 7.42
N LEU A 13 -13.00 -16.00 6.15
CA LEU A 13 -13.93 -15.63 5.07
C LEU A 13 -15.31 -16.28 5.22
N ALA A 14 -15.41 -17.44 5.87
CA ALA A 14 -16.67 -18.14 6.12
C ALA A 14 -17.52 -17.54 7.27
N SER A 15 -16.94 -16.73 8.14
CA SER A 15 -17.65 -16.13 9.29
C SER A 15 -18.45 -14.86 8.94
N PHE A 16 -18.32 -14.35 7.72
CA PHE A 16 -19.20 -13.28 7.21
C PHE A 16 -20.58 -13.85 6.94
N THR A 17 -21.52 -13.60 7.85
CA THR A 17 -22.90 -14.03 7.65
C THR A 17 -23.50 -13.34 6.41
N ARG A 18 -24.36 -14.04 5.67
CA ARG A 18 -25.04 -13.54 4.45
C ARG A 18 -25.69 -12.14 4.62
N ARG A 19 -26.05 -11.77 5.85
CA ARG A 19 -26.60 -10.45 6.19
C ARG A 19 -25.55 -9.34 6.19
N SER A 20 -24.33 -9.62 6.65
CA SER A 20 -23.21 -8.65 6.60
C SER A 20 -22.80 -8.38 5.15
N ILE A 21 -22.75 -9.43 4.32
CA ILE A 21 -22.40 -9.33 2.90
C ILE A 21 -23.39 -8.43 2.14
N VAL A 22 -24.69 -8.59 2.35
CA VAL A 22 -25.71 -7.77 1.66
C VAL A 22 -25.68 -6.31 2.11
N HIS A 23 -25.38 -6.04 3.40
CA HIS A 23 -25.27 -4.67 3.89
C HIS A 23 -23.98 -4.00 3.43
N GLU A 24 -22.89 -4.74 3.31
CA GLU A 24 -21.63 -4.29 2.73
C GLU A 24 -21.74 -4.07 1.22
N GLU A 25 -22.41 -4.94 0.47
CA GLU A 25 -22.66 -4.74 -0.97
C GLU A 25 -23.46 -3.47 -1.24
N GLN A 26 -24.44 -3.12 -0.40
CA GLN A 26 -25.19 -1.87 -0.54
C GLN A 26 -24.37 -0.62 -0.17
N LYS A 27 -23.49 -0.70 0.83
CA LYS A 27 -22.54 0.37 1.17
C LYS A 27 -21.47 0.57 0.09
N MET A 28 -20.98 -0.54 -0.47
CA MET A 28 -19.98 -0.55 -1.55
C MET A 28 -20.51 0.10 -2.83
N SER A 29 -21.81 0.05 -3.10
CA SER A 29 -22.42 0.66 -4.30
C SER A 29 -22.32 2.18 -4.34
N ASN A 30 -22.06 2.84 -3.20
CA ASN A 30 -21.93 4.29 -3.09
C ASN A 30 -20.48 4.80 -3.15
N GLN A 31 -19.49 3.91 -3.24
CA GLN A 31 -18.09 4.33 -3.36
C GLN A 31 -17.77 4.79 -4.77
N LYS A 32 -17.09 5.92 -4.90
CA LYS A 32 -16.64 6.44 -6.19
C LYS A 32 -15.54 5.57 -6.80
N THR A 33 -14.63 5.08 -5.97
CA THR A 33 -13.52 4.22 -6.37
C THR A 33 -14.05 2.84 -6.77
N GLN A 34 -13.64 2.36 -7.93
CA GLN A 34 -14.06 1.07 -8.47
C GLN A 34 -12.85 0.13 -8.59
N ILE A 35 -13.01 -1.11 -8.14
CA ILE A 35 -12.01 -2.17 -8.32
C ILE A 35 -12.49 -3.10 -9.42
N PRO A 36 -11.75 -3.22 -10.54
CA PRO A 36 -12.14 -4.11 -11.64
C PRO A 36 -12.24 -5.57 -11.19
N PRO A 37 -13.19 -6.34 -11.74
CA PRO A 37 -13.30 -7.77 -11.46
C PRO A 37 -12.18 -8.57 -12.15
N GLY A 38 -11.87 -9.75 -11.61
CA GLY A 38 -10.95 -10.72 -12.23
C GLY A 38 -9.47 -10.43 -12.03
N LEU A 39 -9.10 -9.39 -11.28
CA LEU A 39 -7.70 -9.08 -10.97
C LEU A 39 -7.06 -10.10 -10.01
N ASP A 40 -7.86 -10.91 -9.32
CA ASP A 40 -7.39 -11.97 -8.42
C ASP A 40 -6.85 -13.20 -9.16
N LYS A 41 -7.16 -13.34 -10.46
CA LYS A 41 -6.76 -14.50 -11.28
C LYS A 41 -5.38 -14.29 -11.90
N THR A 42 -4.36 -14.71 -11.19
CA THR A 42 -2.95 -14.65 -11.66
C THR A 42 -2.09 -15.58 -10.82
N ASP A 43 -0.98 -16.05 -11.39
CA ASP A 43 0.08 -16.79 -10.66
C ASP A 43 1.14 -15.84 -10.05
N LYS A 44 0.99 -14.52 -10.28
CA LYS A 44 1.91 -13.51 -9.78
C LYS A 44 1.58 -13.15 -8.33
N ILE A 45 2.59 -12.68 -7.61
CA ILE A 45 2.42 -12.10 -6.27
C ILE A 45 1.62 -10.79 -6.41
N LYS A 46 0.53 -10.68 -5.65
CA LYS A 46 -0.39 -9.56 -5.70
C LYS A 46 -0.11 -8.57 -4.59
N ILE A 47 0.14 -7.32 -4.97
CA ILE A 47 0.38 -6.24 -4.02
C ILE A 47 -0.73 -5.20 -4.13
N LEU A 48 -1.44 -4.98 -3.03
CA LEU A 48 -2.32 -3.82 -2.87
C LEU A 48 -1.48 -2.66 -2.35
N THR A 49 -1.42 -1.54 -3.09
CA THR A 49 -0.72 -0.34 -2.61
C THR A 49 -1.70 0.76 -2.24
N LEU A 50 -1.40 1.47 -1.15
CA LEU A 50 -2.15 2.61 -0.64
C LEU A 50 -1.19 3.77 -0.38
N SER A 51 -1.28 4.82 -1.19
CA SER A 51 -0.37 5.99 -1.15
C SER A 51 -0.96 7.18 -1.91
N ASP A 52 -0.17 8.23 -2.07
CA ASP A 52 -0.44 9.22 -3.12
C ASP A 52 -0.56 8.51 -4.46
N HIS A 53 -1.40 9.05 -5.34
CA HIS A 53 -1.54 8.46 -6.67
C HIS A 53 -0.18 8.43 -7.40
N PRO A 54 0.28 7.27 -7.91
CA PRO A 54 1.63 7.12 -8.47
C PRO A 54 1.97 8.04 -9.64
N MET A 55 0.94 8.59 -10.31
CA MET A 55 1.14 9.54 -11.42
C MET A 55 1.08 11.01 -10.99
N LEU A 56 0.94 11.29 -9.68
CA LEU A 56 1.03 12.64 -9.16
C LEU A 56 2.49 13.10 -9.04
N PRO A 57 2.77 14.39 -9.27
CA PRO A 57 4.09 14.99 -9.07
C PRO A 57 4.34 15.29 -7.58
N SER A 58 4.13 14.31 -6.71
CA SER A 58 4.45 14.36 -5.28
C SER A 58 5.66 13.45 -4.98
N GLY A 59 6.36 13.70 -3.88
CA GLY A 59 7.46 12.84 -3.45
C GLY A 59 7.00 11.41 -3.19
N VAL A 60 5.90 11.24 -2.47
CA VAL A 60 5.31 9.93 -2.15
C VAL A 60 4.82 9.22 -3.41
N GLY A 61 4.07 9.92 -4.29
CA GLY A 61 3.60 9.36 -5.56
C GLY A 61 4.75 8.90 -6.45
N THR A 62 5.78 9.74 -6.61
CA THR A 62 6.96 9.43 -7.41
C THR A 62 7.71 8.20 -6.87
N GLN A 63 7.93 8.12 -5.56
CA GLN A 63 8.62 6.96 -4.96
C GLN A 63 7.78 5.70 -5.05
N THR A 64 6.46 5.79 -4.82
CA THR A 64 5.54 4.66 -5.02
C THR A 64 5.61 4.17 -6.46
N LYS A 65 5.60 5.08 -7.44
CA LYS A 65 5.77 4.75 -8.87
C LYS A 65 7.06 3.97 -9.11
N TYR A 66 8.20 4.47 -8.64
CA TYR A 66 9.50 3.82 -8.85
C TYR A 66 9.55 2.42 -8.23
N ILE A 67 8.99 2.24 -7.04
CA ILE A 67 8.92 0.93 -6.37
C ILE A 67 8.03 -0.02 -7.18
N CYS A 68 6.83 0.41 -7.58
CA CYS A 68 5.92 -0.40 -8.38
C CYS A 68 6.56 -0.82 -9.71
N GLU A 69 7.15 0.13 -10.46
CA GLU A 69 7.83 -0.16 -11.73
C GLU A 69 9.00 -1.14 -11.55
N ALA A 70 9.81 -0.97 -10.50
CA ALA A 70 10.93 -1.88 -10.23
C ALA A 70 10.44 -3.31 -9.96
N LEU A 71 9.34 -3.47 -9.23
CA LEU A 71 8.74 -4.78 -8.97
C LEU A 71 8.13 -5.37 -10.24
N LEU A 72 7.36 -4.59 -10.99
CA LEU A 72 6.69 -5.00 -12.23
C LEU A 72 7.68 -5.43 -13.32
N LYS A 73 8.82 -4.74 -13.46
CA LYS A 73 9.90 -5.11 -14.40
C LYS A 73 10.44 -6.53 -14.17
N THR A 74 10.26 -7.10 -12.98
CA THR A 74 10.65 -8.49 -12.69
C THR A 74 9.70 -9.52 -13.32
N GLY A 75 8.50 -9.09 -13.76
CA GLY A 75 7.45 -9.98 -14.27
C GLY A 75 6.74 -10.83 -13.22
N LYS A 76 7.10 -10.71 -11.94
CA LYS A 76 6.63 -11.58 -10.85
C LYS A 76 5.44 -11.03 -10.07
N PHE A 77 5.05 -9.76 -10.32
CA PHE A 77 4.09 -9.06 -9.50
C PHE A 77 2.90 -8.56 -10.32
N ARG A 78 1.75 -8.50 -9.66
CA ARG A 78 0.56 -7.75 -10.10
C ARG A 78 0.22 -6.75 -9.01
N ILE A 79 -0.01 -5.51 -9.37
CA ILE A 79 -0.21 -4.40 -8.42
C ILE A 79 -1.56 -3.74 -8.67
N LEU A 80 -2.34 -3.60 -7.61
CA LEU A 80 -3.52 -2.74 -7.55
C LEU A 80 -3.16 -1.54 -6.68
N SER A 81 -3.13 -0.35 -7.28
CA SER A 81 -2.81 0.89 -6.56
C SER A 81 -4.08 1.68 -6.24
N LEU A 82 -4.37 1.85 -4.95
CA LEU A 82 -5.34 2.83 -4.46
C LEU A 82 -4.61 4.17 -4.35
N GLY A 83 -4.78 5.00 -5.35
CA GLY A 83 -4.05 6.27 -5.49
C GLY A 83 -4.84 7.46 -4.96
N GLY A 84 -4.40 7.99 -3.81
CA GLY A 84 -5.06 9.06 -3.08
C GLY A 84 -4.33 10.40 -3.09
N ALA A 85 -4.46 11.12 -1.98
CA ALA A 85 -3.94 12.44 -1.64
C ALA A 85 -4.65 13.64 -2.28
N VAL A 86 -5.43 13.47 -3.32
CA VAL A 86 -6.15 14.53 -4.03
C VAL A 86 -7.57 14.11 -4.38
N GLN A 87 -8.41 15.08 -4.71
CA GLN A 87 -9.68 14.78 -5.38
C GLN A 87 -9.43 14.56 -6.87
N HIS A 88 -9.94 13.46 -7.40
CA HIS A 88 -9.78 13.10 -8.79
C HIS A 88 -10.97 13.57 -9.64
N PRO A 89 -10.74 14.02 -10.88
CA PRO A 89 -11.83 14.37 -11.79
C PRO A 89 -12.62 13.13 -12.26
N ASN A 90 -11.98 11.97 -12.23
CA ASN A 90 -12.56 10.69 -12.61
C ASN A 90 -12.04 9.57 -11.68
N TYR A 91 -12.93 8.69 -11.26
CA TYR A 91 -12.65 7.55 -10.36
C TYR A 91 -12.63 6.21 -11.09
N GLN A 92 -12.65 6.23 -12.42
CA GLN A 92 -12.53 4.99 -13.20
C GLN A 92 -11.12 4.41 -13.08
N PRO A 93 -11.00 3.10 -12.91
CA PRO A 93 -9.71 2.43 -12.91
C PRO A 93 -9.00 2.66 -14.24
N THR A 94 -7.70 2.86 -14.17
CA THR A 94 -6.84 3.00 -15.36
C THR A 94 -5.73 1.98 -15.33
N LYS A 95 -5.22 1.61 -16.50
CA LYS A 95 -4.09 0.71 -16.68
C LYS A 95 -2.96 1.48 -17.31
N THR A 96 -1.74 1.14 -16.93
CA THR A 96 -0.57 1.73 -17.57
C THR A 96 -0.30 0.98 -18.89
N PRO A 97 0.03 1.67 -19.98
CA PRO A 97 0.29 1.02 -21.27
C PRO A 97 1.42 -0.02 -21.24
N GLU A 98 2.41 0.18 -20.35
CA GLU A 98 3.59 -0.69 -20.23
C GLU A 98 3.29 -1.99 -19.49
N TYR A 99 2.37 -1.97 -18.50
CA TYR A 99 2.12 -3.11 -17.61
C TYR A 99 0.70 -3.67 -17.69
N GLU A 100 -0.21 -2.98 -18.40
CA GLU A 100 -1.58 -3.41 -18.64
C GLU A 100 -2.30 -3.94 -17.39
N GLU A 101 -2.67 -5.24 -17.39
CA GLU A 101 -3.38 -5.89 -16.29
C GLU A 101 -2.51 -6.06 -15.03
N ASP A 102 -1.19 -5.96 -15.17
CA ASP A 102 -0.29 -6.14 -14.04
C ASP A 102 -0.17 -4.88 -13.18
N TRP A 103 -0.60 -3.73 -13.68
CA TRP A 103 -0.69 -2.50 -12.87
C TRP A 103 -1.97 -1.73 -13.12
N VAL A 104 -2.91 -1.86 -12.19
CA VAL A 104 -4.18 -1.14 -12.21
C VAL A 104 -4.15 -0.03 -11.17
N LEU A 105 -4.50 1.18 -11.60
CA LEU A 105 -4.58 2.38 -10.78
C LEU A 105 -6.05 2.69 -10.51
N CYS A 106 -6.45 2.69 -9.25
CA CYS A 106 -7.79 3.06 -8.80
C CYS A 106 -7.73 4.39 -8.02
N PRO A 107 -8.16 5.50 -8.64
CA PRO A 107 -8.21 6.79 -7.96
C PRO A 107 -9.08 6.72 -6.71
N THR A 108 -8.61 7.31 -5.60
CA THR A 108 -9.25 7.20 -4.28
C THR A 108 -9.29 8.56 -3.60
N ASP A 109 -10.39 8.91 -2.95
CA ASP A 109 -10.48 10.13 -2.16
C ASP A 109 -9.60 10.00 -0.90
N GLY A 110 -8.83 11.03 -0.59
CA GLY A 110 -7.92 11.05 0.55
C GLY A 110 -6.94 9.88 0.51
N TYR A 111 -6.96 9.05 1.54
CA TYR A 111 -6.11 7.85 1.64
C TYR A 111 -6.93 6.56 1.79
N GLY A 112 -8.18 6.57 1.32
CA GLY A 112 -9.05 5.41 1.34
C GLY A 112 -9.93 5.30 2.59
N THR A 113 -10.66 4.21 2.68
CA THR A 113 -11.59 3.89 3.78
C THR A 113 -11.52 2.42 4.13
N GLU A 114 -12.04 2.04 5.31
CA GLU A 114 -12.14 0.64 5.73
C GLU A 114 -12.91 -0.20 4.71
N ASP A 115 -14.07 0.29 4.23
CA ASP A 115 -14.90 -0.44 3.26
C ASP A 115 -14.16 -0.70 1.95
N LEU A 116 -13.36 0.27 1.49
CA LEU A 116 -12.56 0.12 0.27
C LEU A 116 -11.45 -0.94 0.44
N ILE A 117 -10.79 -0.98 1.60
CA ILE A 117 -9.79 -2.02 1.87
C ILE A 117 -10.45 -3.40 1.95
N ARG A 118 -11.58 -3.56 2.65
CA ARG A 118 -12.33 -4.82 2.69
C ARG A 118 -12.73 -5.28 1.30
N GLN A 119 -13.20 -4.36 0.46
CA GLN A 119 -13.51 -4.65 -0.95
C GLN A 119 -12.27 -5.14 -1.70
N ALA A 120 -11.13 -4.49 -1.54
CA ALA A 120 -9.89 -4.89 -2.19
C ALA A 120 -9.41 -6.27 -1.71
N LEU A 121 -9.48 -6.54 -0.40
CA LEU A 121 -9.14 -7.85 0.18
C LEU A 121 -10.00 -8.98 -0.40
N ILE A 122 -11.29 -8.73 -0.63
CA ILE A 122 -12.23 -9.72 -1.17
C ILE A 122 -12.04 -9.91 -2.67
N SER A 123 -11.95 -8.82 -3.45
CA SER A 123 -12.00 -8.86 -4.91
C SER A 123 -10.64 -9.05 -5.56
N PHE A 124 -9.58 -8.48 -4.99
CA PHE A 124 -8.21 -8.60 -5.50
C PHE A 124 -7.42 -9.72 -4.80
N LYS A 125 -7.71 -9.98 -3.52
CA LYS A 125 -7.03 -10.99 -2.67
C LYS A 125 -5.53 -10.80 -2.68
N PRO A 126 -5.02 -9.66 -2.24
CA PRO A 126 -3.59 -9.38 -2.25
C PRO A 126 -2.81 -10.34 -1.33
N ASP A 127 -1.54 -10.56 -1.66
CA ASP A 127 -0.59 -11.27 -0.81
C ASP A 127 0.13 -10.32 0.16
N ILE A 128 0.13 -9.00 -0.17
CA ILE A 128 0.75 -7.95 0.64
C ILE A 128 -0.10 -6.69 0.54
N LEU A 129 -0.34 -6.03 1.69
CA LEU A 129 -0.79 -4.64 1.74
C LEU A 129 0.44 -3.76 1.98
N TYR A 130 0.81 -2.98 0.97
CA TYR A 130 1.88 -2.00 1.04
C TYR A 130 1.30 -0.59 1.11
N PHE A 131 1.83 0.25 1.99
CA PHE A 131 1.39 1.65 2.05
C PHE A 131 2.53 2.58 2.44
N MET A 132 2.40 3.83 2.01
CA MET A 132 3.40 4.87 2.16
C MET A 132 2.70 6.20 2.37
N THR A 133 3.04 6.93 3.37
CA THR A 133 2.88 8.35 3.68
C THR A 133 3.08 8.58 5.19
N ASP A 134 2.71 9.75 5.71
CA ASP A 134 2.73 10.03 7.15
C ASP A 134 1.73 9.12 7.90
N PRO A 135 2.12 8.48 9.01
CA PRO A 135 1.26 7.51 9.72
C PRO A 135 -0.06 8.12 10.22
N ARG A 136 -0.12 9.42 10.45
CA ARG A 136 -1.33 10.11 10.92
C ARG A 136 -2.47 10.08 9.90
N PHE A 137 -2.18 9.95 8.61
CA PHE A 137 -3.20 9.81 7.58
C PHE A 137 -3.87 8.44 7.57
N TYR A 138 -3.30 7.47 8.27
CA TYR A 138 -3.79 6.09 8.35
C TYR A 138 -4.38 5.72 9.73
N GLU A 139 -4.78 6.70 10.56
CA GLU A 139 -5.40 6.42 11.86
C GLU A 139 -6.60 5.47 11.76
N TRP A 140 -7.37 5.60 10.68
CA TRP A 140 -8.49 4.71 10.39
C TRP A 140 -8.03 3.28 10.05
N LEU A 141 -6.89 3.11 9.37
CA LEU A 141 -6.31 1.81 9.00
C LEU A 141 -5.80 1.07 10.24
N TRP A 142 -5.14 1.78 11.15
CA TRP A 142 -4.63 1.21 12.41
C TRP A 142 -5.73 0.70 13.33
N LYS A 143 -6.96 1.24 13.24
CA LYS A 143 -8.08 0.83 14.10
C LYS A 143 -8.61 -0.57 13.78
N PHE A 144 -8.35 -1.11 12.61
CA PHE A 144 -8.76 -2.45 12.22
C PHE A 144 -7.61 -3.29 11.65
N GLU A 145 -6.39 -2.98 12.06
CA GLU A 145 -5.18 -3.68 11.62
C GLU A 145 -5.19 -5.17 11.94
N ASP A 146 -5.77 -5.56 13.07
CA ASP A 146 -5.93 -6.97 13.46
C ASP A 146 -6.75 -7.76 12.42
N GLU A 147 -7.82 -7.16 11.88
CA GLU A 147 -8.63 -7.75 10.82
C GLU A 147 -7.81 -7.94 9.56
N ILE A 148 -7.07 -6.91 9.13
CA ILE A 148 -6.23 -6.97 7.93
C ILE A 148 -5.13 -8.00 8.10
N ARG A 149 -4.37 -7.93 9.18
CA ARG A 149 -3.21 -8.81 9.45
C ARG A 149 -3.61 -10.27 9.66
N SER A 150 -4.88 -10.54 9.95
CA SER A 150 -5.39 -11.92 9.98
C SER A 150 -5.39 -12.59 8.59
N VAL A 151 -5.39 -11.80 7.50
CA VAL A 151 -5.49 -12.27 6.11
C VAL A 151 -4.30 -11.89 5.24
N VAL A 152 -3.69 -10.72 5.46
CA VAL A 152 -2.59 -10.21 4.64
C VAL A 152 -1.57 -9.44 5.50
N PRO A 153 -0.26 -9.62 5.30
CA PRO A 153 0.75 -8.83 6.00
C PRO A 153 0.72 -7.37 5.57
N MET A 154 0.92 -6.48 6.57
CA MET A 154 1.01 -5.04 6.40
C MET A 154 2.46 -4.60 6.33
N VAL A 155 2.83 -3.97 5.22
CA VAL A 155 4.18 -3.46 4.93
C VAL A 155 4.13 -1.95 4.80
N TYR A 156 4.72 -1.25 5.74
CA TYR A 156 4.73 0.20 5.79
C TYR A 156 6.05 0.78 5.32
N TYR A 157 6.03 1.64 4.30
CA TYR A 157 7.20 2.40 3.88
C TYR A 157 7.18 3.77 4.55
N HIS A 158 8.00 3.92 5.58
CA HIS A 158 7.92 5.01 6.54
C HIS A 158 8.81 6.19 6.15
N VAL A 159 8.20 7.38 6.12
CA VAL A 159 8.81 8.64 5.63
C VAL A 159 9.10 9.67 6.74
N TRP A 160 9.04 9.27 8.02
CA TRP A 160 9.25 10.20 9.14
C TRP A 160 10.72 10.59 9.29
N ASP A 161 10.97 11.88 9.41
CA ASP A 161 12.32 12.45 9.48
C ASP A 161 12.54 13.42 10.65
N ASN A 162 11.51 13.63 11.49
CA ASN A 162 11.60 14.56 12.62
C ASN A 162 12.16 13.90 13.88
N PHE A 163 12.99 14.66 14.60
CA PHE A 163 13.55 14.28 15.88
C PHE A 163 13.16 15.33 16.95
N PRO A 164 12.95 14.96 18.23
CA PRO A 164 13.19 13.66 18.87
C PRO A 164 12.21 12.57 18.42
N ALA A 165 12.59 11.29 18.65
CA ALA A 165 11.81 10.12 18.25
C ALA A 165 10.34 10.21 18.74
N PRO A 166 9.35 10.08 17.85
CA PRO A 166 7.94 10.34 18.17
C PRO A 166 7.33 9.13 18.89
N LYS A 167 7.44 9.05 20.20
CA LYS A 167 6.90 7.94 21.01
C LYS A 167 5.40 7.72 20.80
N PHE A 168 4.67 8.74 20.38
CA PHE A 168 3.25 8.63 20.04
C PHE A 168 2.98 7.80 18.78
N ASN A 169 3.98 7.59 17.92
CA ASN A 169 3.86 6.70 16.75
C ASN A 169 3.99 5.21 17.11
N LYS A 170 4.30 4.88 18.37
CA LYS A 170 4.48 3.49 18.79
C LYS A 170 3.33 2.57 18.37
N PRO A 171 2.05 2.91 18.64
CA PRO A 171 0.93 2.07 18.21
C PRO A 171 0.91 1.84 16.69
N TYR A 172 1.23 2.88 15.90
CA TYR A 172 1.26 2.78 14.45
C TYR A 172 2.37 1.85 13.96
N TYR A 173 3.57 1.90 14.60
CA TYR A 173 4.66 1.01 14.23
C TYR A 173 4.33 -0.44 14.56
N GLU A 174 3.77 -0.70 15.73
CA GLU A 174 3.43 -2.05 16.20
C GLU A 174 2.25 -2.69 15.44
N SER A 175 1.48 -1.87 14.71
CA SER A 175 0.41 -2.33 13.81
C SER A 175 0.90 -2.91 12.48
N ASN A 176 2.22 -3.00 12.26
CA ASN A 176 2.79 -3.51 11.03
C ASN A 176 3.57 -4.80 11.21
N ASP A 177 3.58 -5.63 10.17
CA ASP A 177 4.42 -6.83 10.13
C ASP A 177 5.85 -6.50 9.68
N PHE A 178 6.02 -5.41 8.92
CA PHE A 178 7.34 -4.94 8.48
C PHE A 178 7.31 -3.44 8.18
N ILE A 179 8.38 -2.73 8.56
CA ILE A 179 8.58 -1.32 8.26
C ILE A 179 9.84 -1.14 7.40
N ALA A 180 9.67 -0.68 6.16
CA ALA A 180 10.77 -0.16 5.36
C ALA A 180 11.01 1.32 5.71
N THR A 181 12.25 1.70 5.99
CA THR A 181 12.59 3.06 6.42
C THR A 181 13.42 3.78 5.36
N ILE A 182 13.02 5.01 5.02
CA ILE A 182 13.63 5.80 3.93
C ILE A 182 15.05 6.29 4.23
N SER A 183 15.39 6.43 5.51
CA SER A 183 16.67 6.96 5.95
C SER A 183 17.21 6.23 7.17
N LYS A 184 18.49 6.39 7.45
CA LYS A 184 19.12 5.88 8.68
C LYS A 184 18.52 6.53 9.93
N VAL A 185 18.08 7.79 9.83
CA VAL A 185 17.40 8.49 10.93
C VAL A 185 16.05 7.86 11.18
N THR A 186 15.26 7.61 10.14
CA THR A 186 13.97 6.91 10.27
C THR A 186 14.14 5.51 10.84
N SER A 187 15.16 4.76 10.40
CA SER A 187 15.49 3.43 10.97
C SER A 187 15.81 3.51 12.47
N GLN A 188 16.63 4.49 12.86
CA GLN A 188 16.94 4.70 14.28
C GLN A 188 15.68 5.04 15.10
N ILE A 189 14.81 5.90 14.59
CA ILE A 189 13.55 6.28 15.22
C ILE A 189 12.66 5.06 15.45
N VAL A 190 12.45 4.22 14.43
CA VAL A 190 11.62 3.02 14.55
C VAL A 190 12.19 2.07 15.60
N LYS A 191 13.50 1.82 15.59
CA LYS A 191 14.19 0.97 16.59
C LYS A 191 14.09 1.50 18.00
N GLU A 192 14.14 2.82 18.18
CA GLU A 192 14.01 3.45 19.48
C GLU A 192 12.57 3.37 20.02
N VAL A 193 11.58 3.63 19.15
CA VAL A 193 10.18 3.71 19.55
C VAL A 193 9.53 2.34 19.68
N SER A 194 9.85 1.40 18.78
CA SER A 194 9.26 0.07 18.71
C SER A 194 10.30 -1.00 18.35
N PRO A 195 11.20 -1.35 19.28
CA PRO A 195 12.33 -2.25 19.00
C PRO A 195 11.92 -3.68 18.65
N GLY A 196 10.65 -4.05 18.86
CA GLY A 196 10.11 -5.38 18.52
C GLY A 196 9.59 -5.50 17.10
N VAL A 197 9.48 -4.40 16.34
CA VAL A 197 9.00 -4.40 14.97
C VAL A 197 10.14 -4.74 14.01
N GLU A 198 9.86 -5.61 13.05
CA GLU A 198 10.82 -5.90 11.99
C GLU A 198 10.96 -4.67 11.07
N GLU A 199 12.17 -4.11 10.98
CA GLU A 199 12.46 -2.95 10.16
C GLU A 199 13.70 -3.17 9.29
N LYS A 200 13.72 -2.48 8.15
CA LYS A 200 14.90 -2.44 7.27
C LYS A 200 15.03 -1.09 6.59
N TYR A 201 16.25 -0.55 6.65
CA TYR A 201 16.59 0.64 5.87
C TYR A 201 16.57 0.33 4.37
N ILE A 202 15.67 0.97 3.65
CA ILE A 202 15.51 0.93 2.20
C ILE A 202 15.44 2.38 1.72
N PRO A 203 16.53 2.96 1.19
CA PRO A 203 16.54 4.38 0.84
C PRO A 203 15.62 4.69 -0.33
N HIS A 204 15.16 5.94 -0.38
CA HIS A 204 14.57 6.49 -1.61
C HIS A 204 15.58 6.44 -2.76
N ALA A 205 15.08 6.23 -3.95
CA ALA A 205 15.85 6.29 -5.18
C ALA A 205 15.53 7.55 -5.98
N VAL A 206 16.48 7.99 -6.78
CA VAL A 206 16.30 9.05 -7.78
C VAL A 206 16.60 8.49 -9.17
N ASN A 207 15.93 9.02 -10.17
CA ASN A 207 16.21 8.64 -11.55
C ASN A 207 17.51 9.33 -11.99
N SER A 208 18.57 8.55 -12.21
CA SER A 208 19.89 9.05 -12.62
C SER A 208 19.92 9.65 -14.01
N ASP A 209 18.94 9.33 -14.86
CA ASP A 209 18.83 9.92 -16.20
C ASP A 209 18.33 11.36 -16.15
N ILE A 210 17.55 11.68 -15.09
CA ILE A 210 17.02 13.04 -14.83
C ILE A 210 17.96 13.82 -13.92
N PHE A 211 18.40 13.19 -12.81
CA PHE A 211 19.29 13.80 -11.81
C PHE A 211 20.75 13.40 -12.08
N CYS A 212 21.31 13.95 -13.15
CA CYS A 212 22.71 13.74 -13.53
C CYS A 212 23.45 15.08 -13.51
N PRO A 213 24.79 15.08 -13.38
CA PRO A 213 25.58 16.28 -13.56
C PRO A 213 25.30 16.94 -14.92
N PRO A 214 25.31 18.28 -15.01
CA PRO A 214 25.14 18.93 -16.29
C PRO A 214 26.23 18.46 -17.25
N LYS A 215 25.83 18.13 -18.49
CA LYS A 215 26.80 17.86 -19.54
C LYS A 215 27.65 19.13 -19.68
N SER A 216 28.98 19.01 -19.59
CA SER A 216 29.87 20.13 -19.84
C SER A 216 29.45 20.78 -21.16
N ALA A 217 29.20 22.08 -21.13
CA ALA A 217 29.02 22.84 -22.37
C ALA A 217 30.36 22.73 -23.13
N GLU A 218 30.34 22.02 -24.27
CA GLU A 218 31.42 22.08 -25.25
C GLU A 218 31.40 23.44 -25.93
#